data_ed4de010b382cdc55c3b18493b9fa16f
#
_entry.id   ed4de010b382cdc55c3b18493b9fa16f
#
_cell.length_a   1.000
_cell.length_b   1.000
_cell.length_c   1.000
_cell.angle_alpha   90.00
_cell.angle_beta   90.00
_cell.angle_gamma   90.00
#
_symmetry.space_group_name_H-M   'P 1'
#
loop_
_entity.id
_entity.type
_entity.pdbx_description
1 polymer ?
#
loop_
_entity_poly.entity_id
_entity_poly.type
_entity_poly.pdbx_seq_one_letter_code
_entity_poly.pdbx_strand_id
1 'polypeptide(L)'
;MNKTTLTTMCMAMLPALSGVACADLPTQFLSTYCIDCHGPDTQKSDRRFDGLNEAITDLKQLDLWQEIVDQLNLGEMPPPKKKQPVADEKAKIIASITAGIAAARAELASSGQHTVMRRLNRFEYQQTIGDLLSLNVQAWNP
;
A
#
# COMPACT_ATOMS: atom_id res chain seq x y z
N MET A 1 -43.42 -58.09 -5.88
CA MET A 1 -43.21 -57.03 -4.87
C MET A 1 -41.77 -56.55 -5.03
N ASN A 2 -41.54 -55.57 -5.87
CA ASN A 2 -40.17 -55.00 -6.17
C ASN A 2 -40.01 -53.69 -5.41
N LYS A 3 -39.06 -53.67 -4.51
CA LYS A 3 -38.62 -52.46 -3.80
C LYS A 3 -37.51 -51.80 -4.64
N THR A 4 -37.84 -50.73 -5.29
CA THR A 4 -36.86 -49.86 -6.00
C THR A 4 -36.23 -48.91 -5.00
N THR A 5 -34.97 -49.12 -4.72
CA THR A 5 -34.14 -48.26 -3.86
C THR A 5 -33.66 -47.07 -4.69
N LEU A 6 -34.19 -45.91 -4.37
CA LEU A 6 -33.80 -44.63 -4.97
C LEU A 6 -32.55 -44.11 -4.22
N THR A 7 -31.38 -44.28 -4.86
CA THR A 7 -30.12 -43.76 -4.31
C THR A 7 -29.99 -42.28 -4.69
N THR A 8 -30.28 -41.39 -3.75
CA THR A 8 -30.09 -39.97 -3.88
C THR A 8 -28.59 -39.65 -3.80
N MET A 9 -27.97 -39.35 -4.93
CA MET A 9 -26.59 -38.91 -5.06
C MET A 9 -26.50 -37.42 -4.65
N CYS A 10 -26.13 -37.19 -3.39
CA CYS A 10 -25.88 -35.87 -2.85
C CYS A 10 -24.53 -35.40 -3.39
N MET A 11 -24.54 -34.59 -4.45
CA MET A 11 -23.36 -33.95 -5.04
C MET A 11 -22.99 -32.78 -4.15
N ALA A 12 -22.03 -33.01 -3.24
CA ALA A 12 -21.46 -31.98 -2.39
C ALA A 12 -20.65 -30.99 -3.24
N MET A 13 -21.24 -29.84 -3.49
CA MET A 13 -20.59 -28.69 -4.10
C MET A 13 -19.67 -28.07 -3.05
N LEU A 14 -18.36 -28.42 -3.07
CA LEU A 14 -17.36 -27.74 -2.29
C LEU A 14 -17.23 -26.30 -2.83
N PRO A 15 -17.40 -25.26 -1.98
CA PRO A 15 -16.99 -23.92 -2.37
C PRO A 15 -15.46 -23.93 -2.48
N ALA A 16 -14.95 -23.58 -3.66
CA ALA A 16 -13.55 -23.26 -3.85
C ALA A 16 -13.24 -22.07 -2.93
N LEU A 17 -12.57 -22.34 -1.81
CA LEU A 17 -11.87 -21.31 -1.05
C LEU A 17 -10.80 -20.74 -2.00
N SER A 18 -11.13 -19.66 -2.68
CA SER A 18 -10.13 -18.79 -3.28
C SER A 18 -9.27 -18.26 -2.14
N GLY A 19 -8.17 -18.95 -1.85
CA GLY A 19 -7.15 -18.46 -0.96
C GLY A 19 -6.71 -17.11 -1.51
N VAL A 20 -6.99 -16.03 -0.78
CA VAL A 20 -6.34 -14.76 -0.98
C VAL A 20 -4.86 -15.05 -0.75
N ALA A 21 -4.09 -15.19 -1.85
CA ALA A 21 -2.65 -15.25 -1.76
C ALA A 21 -2.23 -13.95 -1.08
N CYS A 22 -1.74 -14.03 0.15
CA CYS A 22 -0.95 -12.94 0.73
C CYS A 22 0.14 -12.66 -0.30
N ALA A 23 0.08 -11.49 -0.91
CA ALA A 23 1.13 -11.07 -1.83
C ALA A 23 2.41 -10.98 -0.98
N ASP A 24 3.33 -11.92 -1.19
CA ASP A 24 4.67 -11.86 -0.62
C ASP A 24 5.27 -10.52 -1.03
N LEU A 25 5.42 -9.64 -0.06
CA LEU A 25 6.08 -8.36 -0.29
C LEU A 25 7.55 -8.64 -0.62
N PRO A 26 8.13 -7.94 -1.57
CA PRO A 26 9.34 -8.39 -2.24
C PRO A 26 10.61 -8.09 -1.45
N THR A 27 10.80 -8.75 -0.31
CA THR A 27 12.01 -8.64 0.51
C THR A 27 13.27 -8.94 -0.28
N GLN A 28 13.23 -9.91 -1.19
CA GLN A 28 14.36 -10.24 -2.05
C GLN A 28 14.70 -9.12 -3.04
N PHE A 29 13.69 -8.41 -3.55
CA PHE A 29 13.91 -7.24 -4.41
C PHE A 29 14.58 -6.12 -3.62
N LEU A 30 14.08 -5.81 -2.43
CA LEU A 30 14.67 -4.78 -1.56
C LEU A 30 16.12 -5.13 -1.23
N SER A 31 16.43 -6.36 -0.85
CA SER A 31 17.79 -6.77 -0.53
C SER A 31 18.74 -6.65 -1.72
N THR A 32 18.25 -6.85 -2.95
CA THR A 32 19.06 -6.81 -4.17
C THR A 32 19.32 -5.40 -4.67
N TYR A 33 18.36 -4.48 -4.51
CA TYR A 33 18.40 -3.19 -5.21
C TYR A 33 18.37 -1.97 -4.27
N CYS A 34 17.95 -2.13 -3.01
CA CYS A 34 17.67 -1.00 -2.12
C CYS A 34 18.56 -0.96 -0.88
N ILE A 35 18.80 -2.10 -0.22
CA ILE A 35 19.41 -2.18 1.12
C ILE A 35 20.84 -1.66 1.17
N ASP A 36 21.63 -1.77 0.12
CA ASP A 36 22.99 -1.19 0.06
C ASP A 36 23.02 0.31 0.40
N CYS A 37 21.94 1.02 0.08
CA CYS A 37 21.83 2.47 0.31
C CYS A 37 20.81 2.84 1.38
N HIS A 38 19.84 1.97 1.65
CA HIS A 38 18.73 2.20 2.57
C HIS A 38 18.63 1.07 3.62
N GLY A 39 19.76 0.65 4.16
CA GLY A 39 19.91 -0.41 5.16
C GLY A 39 20.47 0.08 6.47
N PRO A 40 20.93 -0.85 7.33
CA PRO A 40 21.43 -0.51 8.66
C PRO A 40 22.74 0.29 8.62
N ASP A 41 23.62 -0.02 7.63
CA ASP A 41 24.95 0.60 7.53
C ASP A 41 24.91 1.95 6.79
N THR A 42 23.96 2.14 5.92
CA THR A 42 23.79 3.36 5.12
C THR A 42 22.32 3.74 5.03
N GLN A 43 21.99 4.98 5.40
CA GLN A 43 20.62 5.50 5.41
C GLN A 43 20.53 6.77 4.56
N LYS A 44 20.61 6.62 3.22
CA LYS A 44 20.50 7.77 2.34
C LYS A 44 19.12 8.39 2.44
N SER A 45 19.08 9.73 2.51
CA SER A 45 17.85 10.52 2.67
C SER A 45 17.03 10.13 3.90
N ASP A 46 17.69 9.65 4.96
CA ASP A 46 17.05 9.19 6.20
C ASP A 46 15.98 8.08 5.96
N ARG A 47 16.16 7.30 4.89
CA ARG A 47 15.29 6.15 4.55
C ARG A 47 15.98 4.84 4.86
N ARG A 48 15.23 3.98 5.51
CA ARG A 48 15.68 2.65 5.93
C ARG A 48 14.59 1.61 5.63
N PHE A 49 14.94 0.58 4.84
CA PHE A 49 13.98 -0.41 4.34
C PHE A 49 14.21 -1.82 4.87
N ASP A 50 15.30 -2.06 5.61
CA ASP A 50 15.60 -3.36 6.21
C ASP A 50 14.66 -3.76 7.35
N GLY A 51 13.92 -2.79 7.90
CA GLY A 51 12.88 -3.03 8.92
C GLY A 51 11.46 -3.08 8.37
N LEU A 52 11.27 -3.05 7.02
CA LEU A 52 9.94 -3.18 6.44
C LEU A 52 9.45 -4.62 6.58
N ASN A 53 8.29 -4.78 7.19
CA ASN A 53 7.63 -6.07 7.33
C ASN A 53 6.86 -6.43 6.06
N GLU A 54 6.72 -7.74 5.81
CA GLU A 54 5.90 -8.27 4.73
C GLU A 54 4.42 -7.86 4.89
N ALA A 55 3.94 -7.78 6.12
CA ALA A 55 2.61 -7.26 6.42
C ALA A 55 2.67 -5.77 6.76
N ILE A 56 1.94 -4.96 6.00
CA ILE A 56 1.78 -3.52 6.27
C ILE A 56 0.74 -3.37 7.39
N THR A 57 1.20 -3.11 8.61
CA THR A 57 0.35 -3.07 9.80
C THR A 57 0.05 -1.67 10.31
N ASP A 58 0.77 -0.67 9.82
CA ASP A 58 0.61 0.71 10.25
C ASP A 58 0.78 1.72 9.10
N LEU A 59 0.33 2.94 9.32
CA LEU A 59 0.37 4.01 8.31
C LEU A 59 1.80 4.38 7.92
N LYS A 60 2.75 4.30 8.84
CA LYS A 60 4.15 4.65 8.55
C LYS A 60 4.78 3.66 7.56
N GLN A 61 4.53 2.38 7.74
CA GLN A 61 4.96 1.36 6.78
C GLN A 61 4.26 1.54 5.43
N LEU A 62 2.97 1.84 5.45
CA LEU A 62 2.19 2.09 4.23
C LEU A 62 2.79 3.27 3.43
N ASP A 63 3.14 4.36 4.09
CA ASP A 63 3.76 5.52 3.45
C ASP A 63 5.13 5.18 2.86
N LEU A 64 5.96 4.40 3.56
CA LEU A 64 7.25 3.96 3.05
C LEU A 64 7.12 3.05 1.80
N TRP A 65 6.17 2.13 1.82
CA TRP A 65 5.89 1.29 0.65
C TRP A 65 5.36 2.10 -0.53
N GLN A 66 4.50 3.10 -0.28
CA GLN A 66 4.04 4.01 -1.33
C GLN A 66 5.20 4.81 -1.94
N GLU A 67 6.10 5.33 -1.10
CA GLU A 67 7.28 6.06 -1.54
C GLU A 67 8.18 5.19 -2.45
N ILE A 68 8.38 3.91 -2.09
CA ILE A 68 9.14 2.97 -2.92
C ILE A 68 8.50 2.81 -4.30
N VAL A 69 7.18 2.63 -4.37
CA VAL A 69 6.44 2.51 -5.64
C VAL A 69 6.59 3.77 -6.48
N ASP A 70 6.47 4.93 -5.86
CA ASP A 70 6.57 6.22 -6.55
C ASP A 70 7.97 6.42 -7.15
N GLN A 71 9.03 6.12 -6.40
CA GLN A 71 10.42 6.22 -6.88
C GLN A 71 10.74 5.21 -8.00
N LEU A 72 10.19 4.01 -7.90
CA LEU A 72 10.30 3.01 -8.98
C LEU A 72 9.57 3.47 -10.25
N ASN A 73 8.38 4.06 -10.13
CA ASN A 73 7.62 4.56 -11.28
C ASN A 73 8.30 5.76 -11.95
N LEU A 74 8.84 6.70 -11.16
CA LEU A 74 9.59 7.83 -11.67
C LEU A 74 10.92 7.43 -12.32
N GLY A 75 11.42 6.22 -12.01
CA GLY A 75 12.71 5.73 -12.51
C GLY A 75 13.92 6.39 -11.82
N GLU A 76 13.71 7.04 -10.68
CA GLU A 76 14.78 7.67 -9.90
C GLU A 76 15.55 6.66 -9.04
N MET A 77 14.89 5.54 -8.71
CA MET A 77 15.49 4.44 -7.94
C MET A 77 15.33 3.10 -8.69
N PRO A 78 16.36 2.25 -8.66
CA PRO A 78 17.75 2.50 -8.23
C PRO A 78 18.44 3.57 -9.10
N PRO A 79 19.44 4.31 -8.56
CA PRO A 79 20.15 5.33 -9.33
C PRO A 79 20.84 4.72 -10.57
N PRO A 80 21.03 5.48 -11.69
CA PRO A 80 21.52 4.93 -12.96
C PRO A 80 22.88 4.21 -12.91
N LYS A 81 23.70 4.52 -11.91
CA LYS A 81 25.03 3.90 -11.70
C LYS A 81 24.97 2.58 -10.92
N LYS A 82 23.80 2.20 -10.42
CA LYS A 82 23.59 0.96 -9.68
C LYS A 82 22.91 -0.10 -10.53
N LYS A 83 22.91 -1.35 -10.05
CA LYS A 83 22.22 -2.47 -10.71
C LYS A 83 20.74 -2.10 -10.91
N GLN A 84 20.26 -2.26 -12.13
CA GLN A 84 18.88 -1.97 -12.50
C GLN A 84 18.07 -3.28 -12.60
N PRO A 85 16.82 -3.30 -12.10
CA PRO A 85 15.93 -4.42 -12.35
C PRO A 85 15.51 -4.46 -13.83
N VAL A 86 15.26 -5.64 -14.36
CA VAL A 86 14.68 -5.76 -15.70
C VAL A 86 13.21 -5.28 -15.68
N ALA A 87 12.72 -4.84 -16.84
CA ALA A 87 11.40 -4.21 -16.94
C ALA A 87 10.27 -5.08 -16.38
N ASP A 88 10.29 -6.38 -16.70
CA ASP A 88 9.27 -7.34 -16.22
C ASP A 88 9.34 -7.54 -14.70
N GLU A 89 10.53 -7.61 -14.13
CA GLU A 89 10.74 -7.72 -12.69
C GLU A 89 10.21 -6.47 -11.99
N LYS A 90 10.58 -5.29 -12.50
CA LYS A 90 10.12 -4.00 -12.01
C LYS A 90 8.58 -3.90 -12.02
N ALA A 91 7.95 -4.28 -13.14
CA ALA A 91 6.49 -4.24 -13.27
C ALA A 91 5.80 -5.18 -12.28
N LYS A 92 6.30 -6.41 -12.12
CA LYS A 92 5.76 -7.38 -11.15
C LYS A 92 5.87 -6.88 -9.71
N ILE A 93 6.99 -6.29 -9.35
CA ILE A 93 7.23 -5.73 -8.03
C ILE A 93 6.29 -4.57 -7.74
N ILE A 94 6.15 -3.62 -8.66
CA ILE A 94 5.22 -2.50 -8.52
C ILE A 94 3.78 -3.02 -8.34
N ALA A 95 3.36 -3.99 -9.14
CA ALA A 95 2.03 -4.58 -9.02
C ALA A 95 1.81 -5.27 -7.66
N SER A 96 2.79 -6.05 -7.20
CA SER A 96 2.75 -6.74 -5.91
C SER A 96 2.63 -5.75 -4.73
N ILE A 97 3.50 -4.73 -4.68
CA ILE A 97 3.48 -3.72 -3.62
C ILE A 97 2.17 -2.94 -3.66
N THR A 98 1.70 -2.54 -4.85
CA THR A 98 0.44 -1.80 -5.01
C THR A 98 -0.75 -2.60 -4.49
N ALA A 99 -0.79 -3.90 -4.77
CA ALA A 99 -1.82 -4.79 -4.24
C ALA A 99 -1.75 -4.90 -2.71
N GLY A 100 -0.55 -5.03 -2.14
CA GLY A 100 -0.32 -5.02 -0.69
C GLY A 100 -0.79 -3.73 -0.02
N ILE A 101 -0.46 -2.57 -0.61
CA ILE A 101 -0.91 -1.26 -0.13
C ILE A 101 -2.44 -1.16 -0.17
N ALA A 102 -3.09 -1.62 -1.24
CA ALA A 102 -4.55 -1.60 -1.36
C ALA A 102 -5.22 -2.46 -0.29
N ALA A 103 -4.70 -3.66 -0.05
CA ALA A 103 -5.18 -4.55 1.01
C ALA A 103 -4.99 -3.95 2.40
N ALA A 104 -3.81 -3.39 2.69
CA ALA A 104 -3.53 -2.73 3.97
C ALA A 104 -4.42 -1.51 4.22
N ARG A 105 -4.70 -0.69 3.20
CA ARG A 105 -5.62 0.44 3.31
C ARG A 105 -7.03 -0.02 3.66
N ALA A 106 -7.51 -1.09 3.04
CA ALA A 106 -8.84 -1.66 3.34
C ALA A 106 -8.91 -2.16 4.79
N GLU A 107 -7.87 -2.84 5.26
CA GLU A 107 -7.78 -3.34 6.64
C GLU A 107 -7.70 -2.20 7.65
N LEU A 108 -6.83 -1.23 7.44
CA LEU A 108 -6.69 -0.06 8.31
C LEU A 108 -7.98 0.78 8.35
N ALA A 109 -8.69 0.90 7.23
CA ALA A 109 -9.99 1.56 7.18
C ALA A 109 -11.04 0.82 8.01
N SER A 110 -11.03 -0.52 7.99
CA SER A 110 -11.97 -1.35 8.77
C SER A 110 -11.70 -1.33 10.27
N SER A 111 -10.43 -1.11 10.68
CA SER A 111 -10.01 -1.06 12.09
C SER A 111 -10.40 0.23 12.83
N GLY A 112 -11.08 1.14 12.18
CA GLY A 112 -11.52 2.41 12.77
C GLY A 112 -10.42 3.48 12.87
N GLN A 113 -9.24 3.24 12.34
CA GLN A 113 -8.18 4.26 12.18
C GLN A 113 -8.48 5.20 11.00
N HIS A 114 -9.75 5.47 10.80
CA HIS A 114 -10.23 6.27 9.70
C HIS A 114 -10.18 7.75 10.07
N THR A 115 -9.32 8.51 9.43
CA THR A 115 -9.42 9.96 9.49
C THR A 115 -10.62 10.39 8.66
N VAL A 116 -11.73 10.69 9.33
CA VAL A 116 -12.90 11.24 8.65
C VAL A 116 -12.54 12.63 8.15
N MET A 117 -12.40 12.79 6.85
CA MET A 117 -12.28 14.10 6.24
C MET A 117 -13.62 14.83 6.40
N ARG A 118 -13.71 15.76 7.36
CA ARG A 118 -14.84 16.65 7.52
C ARG A 118 -14.62 17.93 6.70
N ARG A 119 -15.68 18.57 6.30
CA ARG A 119 -15.59 19.92 5.77
C ARG A 119 -15.00 20.86 6.83
N LEU A 120 -14.07 21.69 6.43
CA LEU A 120 -13.62 22.79 7.26
C LEU A 120 -14.80 23.70 7.57
N ASN A 121 -14.92 24.15 8.80
CA ASN A 121 -15.85 25.22 9.10
C ASN A 121 -15.28 26.54 8.53
N ARG A 122 -16.13 27.59 8.50
CA ARG A 122 -15.75 28.88 7.90
C ARG A 122 -14.47 29.47 8.52
N PHE A 123 -14.34 29.38 9.82
CA PHE A 123 -13.19 29.93 10.53
C PHE A 123 -11.91 29.15 10.19
N GLU A 124 -11.96 27.85 10.23
CA GLU A 124 -10.84 26.97 9.84
C GLU A 124 -10.43 27.21 8.39
N TYR A 125 -11.40 27.36 7.47
CA TYR A 125 -11.13 27.67 6.07
C TYR A 125 -10.41 29.02 5.92
N GLN A 126 -10.90 30.08 6.57
CA GLN A 126 -10.28 31.40 6.55
C GLN A 126 -8.83 31.37 7.07
N GLN A 127 -8.62 30.72 8.20
CA GLN A 127 -7.28 30.58 8.78
C GLN A 127 -6.34 29.79 7.86
N THR A 128 -6.78 28.65 7.36
CA THR A 128 -5.97 27.80 6.46
C THR A 128 -5.57 28.56 5.20
N ILE A 129 -6.51 29.24 4.54
CA ILE A 129 -6.20 30.01 3.32
C ILE A 129 -5.35 31.24 3.63
N GLY A 130 -5.61 31.91 4.76
CA GLY A 130 -4.79 33.03 5.22
C GLY A 130 -3.34 32.62 5.44
N ASP A 131 -3.11 31.52 6.14
CA ASP A 131 -1.79 31.00 6.46
C ASP A 131 -1.04 30.51 5.21
N LEU A 132 -1.73 29.78 4.30
CA LEU A 132 -1.12 29.22 3.10
C LEU A 132 -0.75 30.30 2.06
N LEU A 133 -1.60 31.31 1.91
CA LEU A 133 -1.46 32.31 0.83
C LEU A 133 -1.02 33.67 1.35
N SER A 134 -0.83 33.83 2.66
CA SER A 134 -0.57 35.12 3.33
C SER A 134 -1.63 36.18 2.98
N LEU A 135 -2.88 35.75 2.82
CA LEU A 135 -4.01 36.62 2.45
C LEU A 135 -4.95 36.83 3.64
N ASN A 136 -5.45 38.03 3.79
CA ASN A 136 -6.55 38.29 4.71
C ASN A 136 -7.88 37.94 4.03
N VAL A 137 -8.33 36.70 4.22
CA VAL A 137 -9.56 36.17 3.59
C VAL A 137 -10.72 36.33 4.56
N GLN A 138 -11.76 37.05 4.15
CA GLN A 138 -13.04 37.05 4.84
C GLN A 138 -14.03 36.17 4.07
N ALA A 139 -14.41 35.03 4.63
CA ALA A 139 -15.44 34.18 4.03
C ALA A 139 -16.80 34.88 4.17
N TRP A 140 -17.50 35.02 3.06
CA TRP A 140 -18.80 35.63 3.00
C TRP A 140 -19.80 34.94 3.91
N ASN A 141 -20.60 35.73 4.62
CA ASN A 141 -21.70 35.29 5.48
C ASN A 141 -23.01 35.62 4.76
N PRO A 142 -23.73 34.60 4.21
CA PRO A 142 -25.03 34.83 3.59
C PRO A 142 -26.10 35.24 4.59
#